data_78f25d3fb33d624c527e82eba94bc7a6
#
_entry.id   78f25d3fb33d624c527e82eba94bc7a6
#
_cell.length_a   1.000
_cell.length_b   1.000
_cell.length_c   1.000
_cell.angle_alpha   90.00
_cell.angle_beta   90.00
_cell.angle_gamma   90.00
#
_symmetry.space_group_name_H-M   'P 1'
#
loop_
_entity.id
_entity.type
_entity.pdbx_description
1 polymer ?
#
loop_
_entity_poly.entity_id
_entity_poly.type
_entity_poly.pdbx_seq_one_letter_code
_entity_poly.pdbx_strand_id
1 'polypeptide(L)'
;MRLFAALPEGAAGKTLVLRCAEPSALSAMLSSESVLATQTKLSSYYFRRSLYALVFFLLCVLCAVELGVLMVTMRSIFTPEVCHQTRVMIGLMLDVGIWALTDSELLALVTDRANLVVFVSLVTFSLTAPFVLEFIRCTVKNDGWLIRLPQMAALVLLAADAAGWLLAGQPMLWLLMPIHITVIASILAAFHTLMVSYKKNHSSEVRNILLAFGALAAGTLLALATFYSGYRDRTYAVCYCAGLLGFLVMLGRIVLHRIRQASDEQAQLENYKNLAYVDSLTGLFNYTAFKYMKSRWPERTDWTYIVMDINWLKQTNDQYGHRAGDELLCCAARCIREAFYRAEDCSRIGGDEFAVIAAATDEDAVKAAVETLRRLCAEWDAKEEYPVSIAVGYAMQAGRTMTADELFMEADAAMYQNKAEIKKAVGGISR
;
A
#
# COMPACT_ATOMS: atom_id res chain seq x y z
N MET A 1 -10.21 28.84 29.20
CA MET A 1 -9.91 28.14 30.47
C MET A 1 -11.21 27.98 31.23
N ARG A 2 -11.61 26.79 31.64
CA ARG A 2 -12.77 26.56 32.49
C ARG A 2 -12.28 26.11 33.85
N LEU A 3 -12.77 26.77 34.91
CA LEU A 3 -12.44 26.40 36.26
C LEU A 3 -13.61 25.59 36.85
N PHE A 4 -13.33 24.39 37.31
CA PHE A 4 -14.25 23.60 38.11
C PHE A 4 -13.95 23.86 39.58
N ALA A 5 -14.92 24.41 40.31
CA ALA A 5 -14.81 24.54 41.73
C ALA A 5 -15.97 23.82 42.41
N ALA A 6 -15.66 22.91 43.33
CA ALA A 6 -16.66 22.30 44.18
C ALA A 6 -17.13 23.35 45.20
N LEU A 7 -18.45 23.53 45.31
CA LEU A 7 -19.00 24.38 46.40
C LEU A 7 -18.98 23.59 47.69
N PRO A 8 -18.56 24.24 48.81
CA PRO A 8 -18.57 23.59 50.12
C PRO A 8 -19.98 23.15 50.54
N GLU A 9 -20.07 22.13 51.35
CA GLU A 9 -21.33 21.71 51.97
C GLU A 9 -21.97 22.84 52.73
N GLY A 10 -23.27 23.04 52.54
CA GLY A 10 -24.03 24.14 53.18
C GLY A 10 -23.94 25.49 52.45
N ALA A 11 -23.52 25.51 51.19
CA ALA A 11 -23.50 26.70 50.34
C ALA A 11 -24.89 27.15 49.87
N ALA A 12 -25.93 26.35 50.07
CA ALA A 12 -27.30 26.69 49.67
C ALA A 12 -27.77 27.99 50.37
N GLY A 13 -28.28 28.93 49.57
CA GLY A 13 -28.73 30.26 50.08
C GLY A 13 -27.60 31.26 50.33
N LYS A 14 -26.34 30.95 50.09
CA LYS A 14 -25.21 31.88 50.24
C LYS A 14 -24.83 32.50 48.88
N THR A 15 -24.29 33.75 48.97
CA THR A 15 -23.80 34.46 47.78
C THR A 15 -22.41 33.96 47.40
N LEU A 16 -22.24 33.50 46.13
CA LEU A 16 -20.93 33.15 45.60
C LEU A 16 -20.20 34.41 45.13
N VAL A 17 -19.05 34.71 45.74
CA VAL A 17 -18.20 35.84 45.34
C VAL A 17 -16.97 35.30 44.63
N LEU A 18 -16.84 35.60 43.35
CA LEU A 18 -15.68 35.27 42.53
C LEU A 18 -14.72 36.49 42.53
N ARG A 19 -13.48 36.30 43.02
CA ARG A 19 -12.44 37.33 42.95
C ARG A 19 -11.46 36.98 41.86
N CYS A 20 -11.28 37.88 40.89
CA CYS A 20 -10.29 37.75 39.81
C CYS A 20 -9.09 38.65 40.13
N ALA A 21 -7.89 38.10 40.04
CA ALA A 21 -6.66 38.84 40.31
C ALA A 21 -6.25 39.76 39.17
N GLU A 22 -6.71 39.48 37.94
CA GLU A 22 -6.38 40.25 36.73
C GLU A 22 -7.62 40.70 35.97
N PRO A 23 -7.64 41.92 35.37
CA PRO A 23 -8.76 42.43 34.59
C PRO A 23 -9.06 41.58 33.32
N SER A 24 -8.04 40.98 32.73
CA SER A 24 -8.17 40.04 31.58
C SER A 24 -8.91 38.76 31.95
N ALA A 25 -8.69 38.26 33.19
CA ALA A 25 -9.40 37.11 33.71
C ALA A 25 -10.88 37.44 34.00
N LEU A 26 -11.20 38.67 34.42
CA LEU A 26 -12.56 39.12 34.63
C LEU A 26 -13.38 39.16 33.35
N SER A 27 -12.82 39.67 32.23
CA SER A 27 -13.49 39.68 30.93
C SER A 27 -13.73 38.25 30.42
N ALA A 28 -12.79 37.36 30.61
CA ALA A 28 -12.92 35.94 30.23
C ALA A 28 -13.98 35.22 31.10
N MET A 29 -14.08 35.56 32.40
CA MET A 29 -15.12 35.01 33.28
C MET A 29 -16.52 35.55 32.96
N LEU A 30 -16.66 36.83 32.67
CA LEU A 30 -17.95 37.46 32.28
C LEU A 30 -18.43 36.95 30.88
N SER A 31 -17.52 36.48 30.05
CA SER A 31 -17.83 35.89 28.76
C SER A 31 -18.08 34.39 28.81
N SER A 32 -17.82 33.69 29.94
CA SER A 32 -18.03 32.24 30.05
C SER A 32 -19.42 31.87 30.57
N GLU A 33 -19.99 30.79 30.10
CA GLU A 33 -21.19 30.18 30.67
C GLU A 33 -20.86 29.63 32.07
N SER A 34 -21.60 30.09 33.08
CA SER A 34 -21.51 29.55 34.44
C SER A 34 -22.63 28.52 34.61
N VAL A 35 -22.27 27.26 34.77
CA VAL A 35 -23.23 26.16 34.98
C VAL A 35 -23.11 25.68 36.41
N LEU A 36 -24.19 25.79 37.16
CA LEU A 36 -24.33 25.22 38.50
C LEU A 36 -25.09 23.89 38.37
N ALA A 37 -24.40 22.79 38.67
CA ALA A 37 -25.01 21.45 38.58
C ALA A 37 -24.30 20.49 39.57
N THR A 38 -24.94 19.35 39.84
CA THR A 38 -24.25 18.24 40.52
C THR A 38 -23.11 17.74 39.63
N GLN A 39 -22.07 17.18 40.20
CA GLN A 39 -20.90 16.65 39.48
C GLN A 39 -21.34 15.71 38.35
N THR A 40 -22.30 14.82 38.61
CA THR A 40 -22.82 13.85 37.59
C THR A 40 -23.54 14.58 36.45
N LYS A 41 -24.37 15.56 36.72
CA LYS A 41 -25.07 16.33 35.67
C LYS A 41 -24.09 17.18 34.87
N LEU A 42 -23.11 17.76 35.50
CA LEU A 42 -22.07 18.56 34.86
C LEU A 42 -21.20 17.69 33.95
N SER A 43 -20.74 16.53 34.42
CA SER A 43 -19.98 15.57 33.62
C SER A 43 -20.79 15.07 32.42
N SER A 44 -22.07 14.72 32.62
CA SER A 44 -22.96 14.31 31.54
C SER A 44 -23.20 15.40 30.48
N TYR A 45 -23.32 16.67 30.92
CA TYR A 45 -23.48 17.83 30.03
C TYR A 45 -22.23 18.00 29.15
N TYR A 46 -21.04 18.04 29.75
CA TYR A 46 -19.79 18.20 28.98
C TYR A 46 -19.48 16.99 28.10
N PHE A 47 -19.75 15.78 28.56
CA PHE A 47 -19.60 14.57 27.75
C PHE A 47 -20.47 14.63 26.49
N ARG A 48 -21.77 14.93 26.62
CA ARG A 48 -22.68 15.05 25.47
C ARG A 48 -22.24 16.13 24.49
N ARG A 49 -21.78 17.28 25.02
CA ARG A 49 -21.34 18.41 24.20
C ARG A 49 -20.03 18.12 23.45
N SER A 50 -19.19 17.25 23.99
CA SER A 50 -17.89 16.88 23.41
C SER A 50 -17.90 15.53 22.66
N LEU A 51 -19.03 14.86 22.61
CA LEU A 51 -19.17 13.53 22.00
C LEU A 51 -18.72 13.51 20.54
N TYR A 52 -18.99 14.58 19.77
CA TYR A 52 -18.53 14.70 18.39
C TYR A 52 -17.00 14.59 18.26
N ALA A 53 -16.25 15.18 19.20
CA ALA A 53 -14.79 15.15 19.17
C ALA A 53 -14.24 13.76 19.45
N LEU A 54 -14.86 13.03 20.40
CA LEU A 54 -14.50 11.64 20.68
C LEU A 54 -14.78 10.74 19.47
N VAL A 55 -15.96 10.86 18.87
CA VAL A 55 -16.32 10.07 17.67
C VAL A 55 -15.38 10.39 16.52
N PHE A 56 -15.09 11.67 16.28
CA PHE A 56 -14.15 12.10 15.24
C PHE A 56 -12.74 11.57 15.48
N PHE A 57 -12.23 11.64 16.73
CA PHE A 57 -10.93 11.07 17.09
C PHE A 57 -10.86 9.56 16.83
N LEU A 58 -11.86 8.81 17.31
CA LEU A 58 -11.90 7.36 17.10
C LEU A 58 -11.97 7.00 15.61
N LEU A 59 -12.74 7.74 14.81
CA LEU A 59 -12.79 7.56 13.36
C LEU A 59 -11.43 7.82 12.71
N CYS A 60 -10.74 8.91 13.08
CA CYS A 60 -9.40 9.22 12.58
C CYS A 60 -8.39 8.13 12.93
N VAL A 61 -8.41 7.61 14.16
CA VAL A 61 -7.53 6.52 14.59
C VAL A 61 -7.83 5.23 13.82
N LEU A 62 -9.10 4.87 13.66
CA LEU A 62 -9.51 3.68 12.90
C LEU A 62 -9.01 3.76 11.45
N CYS A 63 -9.28 4.87 10.76
CA CYS A 63 -8.83 5.07 9.38
C CYS A 63 -7.28 5.09 9.27
N ALA A 64 -6.58 5.67 10.24
CA ALA A 64 -5.11 5.66 10.26
C ALA A 64 -4.55 4.24 10.41
N VAL A 65 -5.16 3.42 11.28
CA VAL A 65 -4.80 2.00 11.47
C VAL A 65 -5.09 1.20 10.21
N GLU A 66 -6.27 1.36 9.60
CA GLU A 66 -6.63 0.67 8.35
C GLU A 66 -5.63 0.99 7.22
N LEU A 67 -5.27 2.27 7.03
CA LEU A 67 -4.26 2.65 6.04
C LEU A 67 -2.88 2.09 6.37
N GLY A 68 -2.50 2.04 7.65
CA GLY A 68 -1.25 1.44 8.10
C GLY A 68 -1.18 -0.06 7.81
N VAL A 69 -2.23 -0.79 8.12
CA VAL A 69 -2.37 -2.22 7.81
C VAL A 69 -2.31 -2.45 6.29
N LEU A 70 -3.04 -1.66 5.51
CA LEU A 70 -3.04 -1.75 4.06
C LEU A 70 -1.63 -1.51 3.48
N MET A 71 -0.90 -0.51 3.99
CA MET A 71 0.48 -0.22 3.57
C MET A 71 1.45 -1.37 3.87
N VAL A 72 1.25 -2.10 4.97
CA VAL A 72 2.09 -3.26 5.34
C VAL A 72 1.73 -4.49 4.51
N THR A 73 0.44 -4.80 4.39
CA THR A 73 -0.05 -6.00 3.68
C THR A 73 0.18 -5.92 2.17
N MET A 74 0.08 -4.74 1.59
CA MET A 74 0.25 -4.52 0.15
C MET A 74 1.60 -3.87 -0.21
N ARG A 75 2.63 -4.10 0.60
CA ARG A 75 3.96 -3.47 0.45
C ARG A 75 4.59 -3.67 -0.94
N SER A 76 4.32 -4.80 -1.59
CA SER A 76 4.82 -5.10 -2.96
C SER A 76 4.21 -4.22 -4.05
N ILE A 77 3.03 -3.65 -3.79
CA ILE A 77 2.28 -2.81 -4.76
C ILE A 77 2.58 -1.32 -4.54
N PHE A 78 2.96 -0.94 -3.32
CA PHE A 78 3.20 0.45 -2.97
C PHE A 78 4.53 0.95 -3.52
N THR A 79 4.46 1.92 -4.45
CA THR A 79 5.64 2.70 -4.84
C THR A 79 6.14 3.56 -3.68
N PRO A 80 7.42 3.96 -3.65
CA PRO A 80 7.94 4.86 -2.61
C PRO A 80 7.14 6.16 -2.46
N GLU A 81 6.60 6.69 -3.57
CA GLU A 81 5.76 7.90 -3.59
C GLU A 81 4.42 7.67 -2.88
N VAL A 82 3.73 6.58 -3.19
CA VAL A 82 2.46 6.21 -2.55
C VAL A 82 2.65 5.93 -1.07
N CYS A 83 3.76 5.26 -0.70
CA CYS A 83 4.13 5.04 0.71
C CYS A 83 4.31 6.36 1.46
N HIS A 84 4.99 7.35 0.84
CA HIS A 84 5.19 8.64 1.48
C HIS A 84 3.87 9.41 1.66
N GLN A 85 3.03 9.47 0.63
CA GLN A 85 1.71 10.10 0.71
C GLN A 85 0.81 9.45 1.77
N THR A 86 0.81 8.12 1.84
CA THR A 86 0.03 7.37 2.84
C THR A 86 0.51 7.68 4.26
N ARG A 87 1.84 7.76 4.49
CA ARG A 87 2.40 8.17 5.80
C ARG A 87 2.01 9.58 6.20
N VAL A 88 2.07 10.53 5.27
CA VAL A 88 1.62 11.92 5.52
C VAL A 88 0.15 11.96 5.87
N MET A 89 -0.69 11.16 5.19
CA MET A 89 -2.11 11.08 5.46
C MET A 89 -2.42 10.44 6.83
N ILE A 90 -1.71 9.37 7.21
CA ILE A 90 -1.80 8.78 8.55
C ILE A 90 -1.42 9.83 9.61
N GLY A 91 -0.31 10.55 9.41
CA GLY A 91 0.11 11.63 10.29
C GLY A 91 -0.95 12.71 10.44
N LEU A 92 -1.55 13.15 9.34
CA LEU A 92 -2.63 14.15 9.34
C LEU A 92 -3.87 13.63 10.11
N MET A 93 -4.28 12.37 9.90
CA MET A 93 -5.44 11.81 10.60
C MET A 93 -5.23 11.76 12.11
N LEU A 94 -4.06 11.33 12.56
CA LEU A 94 -3.72 11.31 13.98
C LEU A 94 -3.64 12.73 14.56
N ASP A 95 -3.02 13.66 13.85
CA ASP A 95 -2.87 15.06 14.25
C ASP A 95 -4.24 15.72 14.45
N VAL A 96 -5.12 15.67 13.44
CA VAL A 96 -6.45 16.30 13.55
C VAL A 96 -7.37 15.61 14.56
N GLY A 97 -7.22 14.30 14.74
CA GLY A 97 -7.93 13.54 15.77
C GLY A 97 -7.53 14.01 17.19
N ILE A 98 -6.23 14.12 17.43
CA ILE A 98 -5.71 14.62 18.71
C ILE A 98 -6.14 16.08 18.92
N TRP A 99 -6.07 16.92 17.89
CA TRP A 99 -6.56 18.30 17.98
C TRP A 99 -8.04 18.37 18.40
N ALA A 100 -8.91 17.62 17.74
CA ALA A 100 -10.33 17.62 18.05
C ALA A 100 -10.60 17.21 19.52
N LEU A 101 -9.85 16.21 20.01
CA LEU A 101 -9.95 15.74 21.39
C LEU A 101 -9.44 16.79 22.39
N THR A 102 -8.30 17.42 22.11
CA THR A 102 -7.67 18.42 23.01
C THR A 102 -8.40 19.76 22.99
N ASP A 103 -8.97 20.16 21.84
CA ASP A 103 -9.82 21.34 21.76
C ASP A 103 -11.18 21.13 22.44
N SER A 104 -11.64 19.89 22.60
CA SER A 104 -12.87 19.56 23.31
C SER A 104 -12.75 19.76 24.82
N GLU A 105 -13.90 19.81 25.50
CA GLU A 105 -13.95 19.91 26.98
C GLU A 105 -13.78 18.55 27.68
N LEU A 106 -13.68 17.46 26.88
CA LEU A 106 -13.63 16.10 27.39
C LEU A 106 -12.40 15.85 28.27
N LEU A 107 -11.23 16.35 27.83
CA LEU A 107 -10.00 16.18 28.60
C LEU A 107 -9.98 16.98 29.92
N ALA A 108 -10.75 18.06 30.01
CA ALA A 108 -10.92 18.79 31.26
C ALA A 108 -11.67 17.98 32.35
N LEU A 109 -12.37 16.91 31.96
CA LEU A 109 -13.00 15.97 32.90
C LEU A 109 -12.03 14.92 33.45
N VAL A 110 -10.90 14.70 32.75
CA VAL A 110 -9.96 13.60 33.01
C VAL A 110 -8.65 14.10 33.60
N THR A 111 -8.26 15.34 33.31
CA THR A 111 -6.96 15.89 33.74
C THR A 111 -7.08 17.32 34.24
N ASP A 112 -6.36 17.61 35.33
CA ASP A 112 -6.22 18.96 35.88
C ASP A 112 -5.15 19.79 35.16
N ARG A 113 -4.43 19.22 34.21
CA ARG A 113 -3.33 19.88 33.48
C ARG A 113 -3.84 20.69 32.29
N ALA A 114 -4.70 21.67 32.54
CA ALA A 114 -5.33 22.51 31.52
C ALA A 114 -4.30 23.15 30.55
N ASN A 115 -3.18 23.67 31.06
CA ASN A 115 -2.15 24.30 30.24
C ASN A 115 -1.51 23.30 29.26
N LEU A 116 -1.29 22.04 29.65
CA LEU A 116 -0.77 20.99 28.78
C LEU A 116 -1.76 20.68 27.65
N VAL A 117 -3.04 20.57 27.95
CA VAL A 117 -4.09 20.32 26.97
C VAL A 117 -4.13 21.44 25.92
N VAL A 118 -4.09 22.71 26.38
CA VAL A 118 -4.06 23.87 25.46
C VAL A 118 -2.78 23.88 24.62
N PHE A 119 -1.62 23.59 25.19
CA PHE A 119 -0.36 23.48 24.47
C PHE A 119 -0.44 22.42 23.37
N VAL A 120 -0.91 21.21 23.68
CA VAL A 120 -1.05 20.14 22.70
C VAL A 120 -2.05 20.52 21.60
N SER A 121 -3.14 21.23 21.95
CA SER A 121 -4.12 21.73 20.97
C SER A 121 -3.49 22.73 20.00
N LEU A 122 -2.66 23.67 20.46
CA LEU A 122 -1.94 24.62 19.62
C LEU A 122 -0.92 23.94 18.70
N VAL A 123 -0.16 22.98 19.25
CA VAL A 123 0.83 22.18 18.49
C VAL A 123 0.15 21.43 17.35
N THR A 124 -0.90 20.68 17.62
CA THR A 124 -1.60 19.90 16.61
C THR A 124 -2.30 20.79 15.59
N PHE A 125 -2.93 21.88 16.01
CA PHE A 125 -3.51 22.83 15.07
C PHE A 125 -2.46 23.44 14.12
N SER A 126 -1.27 23.75 14.63
CA SER A 126 -0.15 24.27 13.84
C SER A 126 0.41 23.24 12.85
N LEU A 127 0.39 21.94 13.18
CA LEU A 127 0.90 20.85 12.34
C LEU A 127 -0.04 20.49 11.19
N THR A 128 -1.33 20.77 11.30
CA THR A 128 -2.31 20.43 10.24
C THR A 128 -1.94 21.06 8.90
N ALA A 129 -1.54 22.33 8.86
CA ALA A 129 -1.15 23.02 7.62
C ALA A 129 0.09 22.41 6.94
N PRO A 130 1.22 22.15 7.64
CA PRO A 130 2.35 21.40 7.10
C PRO A 130 1.99 20.03 6.52
N PHE A 131 1.16 19.23 7.18
CA PHE A 131 0.74 17.93 6.64
C PHE A 131 -0.07 18.07 5.36
N VAL A 132 -1.01 18.99 5.31
CA VAL A 132 -1.83 19.24 4.10
C VAL A 132 -0.96 19.72 2.95
N LEU A 133 -0.06 20.68 3.20
CA LEU A 133 0.84 21.20 2.16
C LEU A 133 1.81 20.13 1.66
N GLU A 134 2.33 19.28 2.57
CA GLU A 134 3.20 18.16 2.20
C GLU A 134 2.47 17.14 1.32
N PHE A 135 1.22 16.80 1.66
CA PHE A 135 0.40 15.93 0.82
C PHE A 135 0.21 16.50 -0.58
N ILE A 136 -0.12 17.80 -0.69
CA ILE A 136 -0.29 18.48 -1.98
C ILE A 136 1.03 18.50 -2.76
N ARG A 137 2.15 18.81 -2.10
CA ARG A 137 3.49 18.86 -2.68
C ARG A 137 3.86 17.53 -3.33
N CYS A 138 3.69 16.44 -2.61
CA CYS A 138 3.99 15.09 -3.09
C CYS A 138 3.07 14.67 -4.23
N THR A 139 1.81 15.11 -4.22
CA THR A 139 0.84 14.72 -5.25
C THR A 139 1.04 15.49 -6.56
N VAL A 140 1.30 16.78 -6.46
CA VAL A 140 1.47 17.66 -7.64
C VAL A 140 2.92 17.66 -8.15
N LYS A 141 3.85 17.05 -7.38
CA LYS A 141 5.31 17.07 -7.64
C LYS A 141 5.84 18.50 -7.84
N ASN A 142 5.34 19.43 -7.02
CA ASN A 142 5.71 20.84 -7.07
C ASN A 142 6.46 21.25 -5.80
N ASP A 143 7.75 21.54 -5.95
CA ASP A 143 8.64 22.00 -4.89
C ASP A 143 8.78 23.54 -4.82
N GLY A 144 7.81 24.26 -5.37
CA GLY A 144 7.83 25.72 -5.43
C GLY A 144 7.84 26.39 -4.05
N TRP A 145 8.48 27.58 -4.00
CA TRP A 145 8.59 28.39 -2.78
C TRP A 145 7.23 28.79 -2.18
N LEU A 146 6.17 28.89 -3.00
CA LEU A 146 4.81 29.22 -2.56
C LEU A 146 4.24 28.19 -1.57
N ILE A 147 4.58 26.89 -1.69
CA ILE A 147 4.19 25.86 -0.72
C ILE A 147 5.15 25.85 0.45
N ARG A 148 6.46 25.97 0.19
CA ARG A 148 7.49 25.85 1.23
C ARG A 148 7.45 27.01 2.24
N LEU A 149 7.14 28.24 1.80
CA LEU A 149 7.14 29.40 2.70
C LEU A 149 6.11 29.29 3.83
N PRO A 150 4.81 29.03 3.57
CA PRO A 150 3.84 28.83 4.65
C PRO A 150 4.16 27.61 5.53
N GLN A 151 4.70 26.53 4.93
CA GLN A 151 5.10 25.33 5.65
C GLN A 151 6.23 25.62 6.65
N MET A 152 7.25 26.37 6.23
CA MET A 152 8.36 26.81 7.09
C MET A 152 7.88 27.78 8.18
N ALA A 153 6.99 28.71 7.83
CA ALA A 153 6.40 29.62 8.80
C ALA A 153 5.64 28.88 9.91
N ALA A 154 4.84 27.88 9.54
CA ALA A 154 4.13 27.04 10.50
C ALA A 154 5.11 26.27 11.44
N LEU A 155 6.19 25.72 10.89
CA LEU A 155 7.22 25.03 11.69
C LEU A 155 7.98 25.99 12.64
N VAL A 156 8.24 27.22 12.20
CA VAL A 156 8.86 28.25 13.07
C VAL A 156 7.91 28.63 14.22
N LEU A 157 6.61 28.82 13.95
CA LEU A 157 5.63 29.10 14.97
C LEU A 157 5.48 27.94 15.99
N LEU A 158 5.50 26.71 15.47
CA LEU A 158 5.51 25.50 16.31
C LEU A 158 6.75 25.45 17.21
N ALA A 159 7.94 25.73 16.66
CA ALA A 159 9.18 25.77 17.44
C ALA A 159 9.14 26.88 18.50
N ALA A 160 8.55 28.04 18.19
CA ALA A 160 8.38 29.15 19.12
C ALA A 160 7.42 28.78 20.28
N ASP A 161 6.30 28.09 19.99
CA ASP A 161 5.38 27.63 21.01
C ASP A 161 6.01 26.56 21.92
N ALA A 162 6.74 25.60 21.33
CA ALA A 162 7.49 24.60 22.08
C ALA A 162 8.59 25.21 22.97
N ALA A 163 9.33 26.19 22.46
CA ALA A 163 10.32 26.92 23.25
C ALA A 163 9.69 27.69 24.40
N GLY A 164 8.56 28.36 24.14
CA GLY A 164 7.81 29.05 25.18
C GLY A 164 7.28 28.13 26.28
N TRP A 165 6.80 26.97 25.89
CA TRP A 165 6.40 25.93 26.85
C TRP A 165 7.58 25.47 27.74
N LEU A 166 8.75 25.22 27.13
CA LEU A 166 9.93 24.79 27.87
C LEU A 166 10.47 25.86 28.83
N LEU A 167 10.39 27.14 28.44
CA LEU A 167 10.94 28.25 29.22
C LEU A 167 9.97 28.76 30.29
N ALA A 168 8.68 28.84 29.99
CA ALA A 168 7.67 29.46 30.85
C ALA A 168 6.67 28.47 31.45
N GLY A 169 6.63 27.21 31.02
CA GLY A 169 5.66 26.21 31.46
C GLY A 169 4.21 26.54 31.06
N GLN A 170 4.03 27.46 30.11
CA GLN A 170 2.71 27.94 29.69
C GLN A 170 2.63 28.04 28.18
N PRO A 171 1.45 27.74 27.55
CA PRO A 171 1.25 27.92 26.14
C PRO A 171 1.29 29.40 25.76
N MET A 172 1.89 29.72 24.62
CA MET A 172 1.99 31.09 24.13
C MET A 172 0.74 31.49 23.33
N LEU A 173 -0.35 31.83 24.00
CA LEU A 173 -1.64 32.15 23.37
C LEU A 173 -1.57 33.32 22.37
N TRP A 174 -0.60 34.24 22.49
CA TRP A 174 -0.39 35.31 21.51
C TRP A 174 0.05 34.83 20.13
N LEU A 175 0.57 33.58 20.03
CA LEU A 175 0.89 32.93 18.74
C LEU A 175 -0.35 32.51 17.95
N LEU A 176 -1.53 32.46 18.57
CA LEU A 176 -2.76 32.01 17.92
C LEU A 176 -3.10 32.84 16.67
N MET A 177 -2.92 34.16 16.73
CA MET A 177 -3.17 35.03 15.59
C MET A 177 -2.17 34.83 14.44
N PRO A 178 -0.84 34.78 14.65
CA PRO A 178 0.13 34.35 13.62
C PRO A 178 -0.16 32.96 13.03
N ILE A 179 -0.58 32.01 13.84
CA ILE A 179 -0.97 30.66 13.37
C ILE A 179 -2.16 30.75 12.42
N HIS A 180 -3.22 31.49 12.76
CA HIS A 180 -4.38 31.68 11.87
C HIS A 180 -4.02 32.35 10.55
N ILE A 181 -3.12 33.36 10.56
CA ILE A 181 -2.61 34.01 9.35
C ILE A 181 -1.85 32.99 8.49
N THR A 182 -1.03 32.14 9.11
CA THR A 182 -0.28 31.10 8.40
C THR A 182 -1.20 30.05 7.79
N VAL A 183 -2.27 29.69 8.47
CA VAL A 183 -3.32 28.78 7.94
C VAL A 183 -3.98 29.38 6.70
N ILE A 184 -4.36 30.67 6.73
CA ILE A 184 -4.94 31.36 5.57
C ILE A 184 -3.93 31.41 4.41
N ALA A 185 -2.67 31.76 4.68
CA ALA A 185 -1.62 31.76 3.67
C ALA A 185 -1.42 30.36 3.05
N SER A 186 -1.49 29.30 3.87
CA SER A 186 -1.42 27.90 3.42
C SER A 186 -2.58 27.52 2.52
N ILE A 187 -3.81 27.95 2.84
CA ILE A 187 -5.00 27.75 2.00
C ILE A 187 -4.81 28.41 0.62
N LEU A 188 -4.35 29.66 0.59
CA LEU A 188 -4.12 30.39 -0.66
C LEU A 188 -3.02 29.76 -1.51
N ALA A 189 -1.90 29.37 -0.89
CA ALA A 189 -0.78 28.71 -1.55
C ALA A 189 -1.19 27.36 -2.15
N ALA A 190 -1.91 26.55 -1.40
CA ALA A 190 -2.41 25.25 -1.83
C ALA A 190 -3.39 25.39 -3.00
N PHE A 191 -4.36 26.31 -2.88
CA PHE A 191 -5.35 26.55 -3.93
C PHE A 191 -4.69 27.03 -5.22
N HIS A 192 -3.79 27.98 -5.13
CA HIS A 192 -3.02 28.48 -6.29
C HIS A 192 -2.25 27.32 -6.96
N THR A 193 -1.52 26.52 -6.19
CA THR A 193 -0.69 25.43 -6.73
C THR A 193 -1.56 24.35 -7.39
N LEU A 194 -2.65 23.95 -6.77
CA LEU A 194 -3.58 22.98 -7.34
C LEU A 194 -4.25 23.51 -8.61
N MET A 195 -4.65 24.79 -8.62
CA MET A 195 -5.28 25.41 -9.79
C MET A 195 -4.31 25.52 -10.97
N VAL A 196 -3.05 25.92 -10.74
CA VAL A 196 -2.03 25.97 -11.78
C VAL A 196 -1.75 24.57 -12.34
N SER A 197 -1.63 23.58 -11.47
CA SER A 197 -1.42 22.19 -11.89
C SER A 197 -2.60 21.64 -12.68
N TYR A 198 -3.83 21.92 -12.25
CA TYR A 198 -5.03 21.52 -12.98
C TYR A 198 -5.11 22.14 -14.37
N LYS A 199 -4.84 23.46 -14.49
CA LYS A 199 -4.82 24.15 -15.79
C LYS A 199 -3.76 23.62 -16.74
N LYS A 200 -2.61 23.15 -16.21
CA LYS A 200 -1.50 22.61 -17.01
C LYS A 200 -1.78 21.18 -17.51
N ASN A 201 -2.32 20.31 -16.65
CA ASN A 201 -2.38 18.89 -16.92
C ASN A 201 -3.80 18.34 -17.16
N HIS A 202 -4.85 19.11 -16.85
CA HIS A 202 -6.27 18.70 -16.89
C HIS A 202 -6.58 17.35 -16.22
N SER A 203 -5.75 16.97 -15.24
CA SER A 203 -5.85 15.67 -14.56
C SER A 203 -7.11 15.59 -13.71
N SER A 204 -7.88 14.52 -13.89
CA SER A 204 -9.06 14.22 -13.05
C SER A 204 -8.69 14.06 -11.58
N GLU A 205 -7.49 13.56 -11.30
CA GLU A 205 -6.96 13.41 -9.96
C GLU A 205 -6.73 14.77 -9.28
N VAL A 206 -6.04 15.70 -9.95
CA VAL A 206 -5.82 17.06 -9.41
C VAL A 206 -7.14 17.77 -9.20
N ARG A 207 -8.13 17.57 -10.08
CA ARG A 207 -9.51 18.11 -9.90
C ARG A 207 -10.14 17.56 -8.62
N ASN A 208 -10.05 16.27 -8.37
CA ASN A 208 -10.63 15.64 -7.18
C ASN A 208 -9.94 16.14 -5.89
N ILE A 209 -8.62 16.35 -5.92
CA ILE A 209 -7.88 16.94 -4.80
C ILE A 209 -8.29 18.40 -4.59
N LEU A 210 -8.48 19.17 -5.66
CA LEU A 210 -8.96 20.56 -5.58
C LEU A 210 -10.35 20.64 -4.93
N LEU A 211 -11.24 19.71 -5.25
CA LEU A 211 -12.57 19.61 -4.62
C LEU A 211 -12.48 19.22 -3.15
N ALA A 212 -11.62 18.24 -2.81
CA ALA A 212 -11.37 17.84 -1.44
C ALA A 212 -10.82 19.00 -0.61
N PHE A 213 -9.83 19.68 -1.16
CA PHE A 213 -9.22 20.85 -0.53
C PHE A 213 -10.21 22.02 -0.40
N GLY A 214 -11.12 22.19 -1.35
CA GLY A 214 -12.20 23.17 -1.29
C GLY A 214 -13.12 22.94 -0.08
N ALA A 215 -13.45 21.70 0.24
CA ALA A 215 -14.23 21.36 1.43
C ALA A 215 -13.49 21.71 2.73
N LEU A 216 -12.20 21.38 2.81
CA LEU A 216 -11.33 21.75 3.93
C LEU A 216 -11.23 23.27 4.10
N ALA A 217 -10.95 23.99 3.02
CA ALA A 217 -10.83 25.44 3.02
C ALA A 217 -12.12 26.12 3.45
N ALA A 218 -13.27 25.67 2.93
CA ALA A 218 -14.57 26.19 3.32
C ALA A 218 -14.87 25.97 4.81
N GLY A 219 -14.62 24.75 5.31
CA GLY A 219 -14.78 24.41 6.74
C GLY A 219 -13.86 25.24 7.63
N THR A 220 -12.61 25.44 7.23
CA THR A 220 -11.62 26.23 7.99
C THR A 220 -11.98 27.72 7.99
N LEU A 221 -12.37 28.30 6.86
CA LEU A 221 -12.77 29.71 6.78
C LEU A 221 -14.04 29.96 7.58
N LEU A 222 -15.02 29.06 7.54
CA LEU A 222 -16.23 29.14 8.34
C LEU A 222 -15.91 29.01 9.84
N ALA A 223 -15.00 28.13 10.21
CA ALA A 223 -14.52 27.99 11.58
C ALA A 223 -13.86 29.28 12.07
N LEU A 224 -12.97 29.89 11.28
CA LEU A 224 -12.36 31.19 11.64
C LEU A 224 -13.40 32.30 11.75
N ALA A 225 -14.36 32.39 10.84
CA ALA A 225 -15.43 33.37 10.89
C ALA A 225 -16.28 33.23 12.16
N THR A 226 -16.66 32.00 12.52
CA THR A 226 -17.42 31.72 13.75
C THR A 226 -16.60 31.97 15.01
N PHE A 227 -15.30 31.66 15.00
CA PHE A 227 -14.39 31.93 16.10
C PHE A 227 -14.29 33.44 16.42
N TYR A 228 -14.07 34.28 15.40
CA TYR A 228 -13.91 35.73 15.56
C TYR A 228 -15.24 36.49 15.69
N SER A 229 -16.39 35.89 15.30
CA SER A 229 -17.70 36.52 15.49
C SER A 229 -18.18 36.55 16.93
N GLY A 230 -17.43 35.95 17.86
CA GLY A 230 -17.78 35.91 19.27
C GLY A 230 -18.94 34.97 19.62
N TYR A 231 -19.30 34.08 18.69
CA TYR A 231 -20.26 33.01 18.98
C TYR A 231 -19.74 32.15 20.13
N ARG A 232 -20.49 32.13 21.25
CA ARG A 232 -20.08 31.45 22.47
C ARG A 232 -20.11 29.93 22.39
N ASP A 233 -20.68 29.40 21.33
CA ASP A 233 -20.77 27.95 21.11
C ASP A 233 -19.54 27.45 20.32
N ARG A 234 -19.17 26.19 20.49
CA ARG A 234 -18.04 25.55 19.78
C ARG A 234 -18.36 25.22 18.32
N THR A 235 -19.24 26.00 17.70
CA THR A 235 -19.62 25.86 16.28
C THR A 235 -18.40 25.89 15.36
N TYR A 236 -17.37 26.69 15.71
CA TYR A 236 -16.10 26.72 14.96
C TYR A 236 -15.42 25.33 14.86
N ALA A 237 -15.40 24.60 15.99
CA ALA A 237 -14.77 23.28 16.01
C ALA A 237 -15.56 22.26 15.19
N VAL A 238 -16.90 22.32 15.24
CA VAL A 238 -17.77 21.47 14.40
C VAL A 238 -17.59 21.78 12.93
N CYS A 239 -17.53 23.05 12.53
CA CYS A 239 -17.29 23.47 11.15
C CYS A 239 -15.93 22.98 10.64
N TYR A 240 -14.89 23.11 11.47
CA TYR A 240 -13.55 22.64 11.13
C TYR A 240 -13.50 21.11 11.00
N CYS A 241 -14.05 20.37 11.96
CA CYS A 241 -14.14 18.92 11.89
C CYS A 241 -14.94 18.43 10.67
N ALA A 242 -16.02 19.11 10.30
CA ALA A 242 -16.82 18.77 9.12
C ALA A 242 -15.99 18.97 7.82
N GLY A 243 -15.29 20.10 7.70
CA GLY A 243 -14.38 20.35 6.57
C GLY A 243 -13.25 19.32 6.48
N LEU A 244 -12.63 19.00 7.61
CA LEU A 244 -11.60 17.94 7.72
C LEU A 244 -12.15 16.56 7.33
N LEU A 245 -13.32 16.18 7.84
CA LEU A 245 -13.94 14.91 7.51
C LEU A 245 -14.21 14.79 6.02
N GLY A 246 -14.76 15.82 5.40
CA GLY A 246 -14.99 15.87 3.96
C GLY A 246 -13.67 15.71 3.18
N PHE A 247 -12.62 16.41 3.59
CA PHE A 247 -11.29 16.30 3.02
C PHE A 247 -10.70 14.88 3.16
N LEU A 248 -10.73 14.31 4.37
CA LEU A 248 -10.20 12.97 4.65
C LEU A 248 -10.93 11.87 3.87
N VAL A 249 -12.26 11.94 3.78
CA VAL A 249 -13.05 10.99 2.99
C VAL A 249 -12.67 11.05 1.51
N MET A 250 -12.53 12.26 0.95
CA MET A 250 -12.14 12.41 -0.45
C MET A 250 -10.70 11.96 -0.69
N LEU A 251 -9.76 12.25 0.21
CA LEU A 251 -8.39 11.75 0.13
C LEU A 251 -8.32 10.23 0.22
N GLY A 252 -9.09 9.63 1.14
CA GLY A 252 -9.19 8.18 1.26
C GLY A 252 -9.63 7.53 -0.05
N ARG A 253 -10.65 8.10 -0.72
CA ARG A 253 -11.08 7.64 -2.05
C ARG A 253 -9.99 7.74 -3.11
N ILE A 254 -9.20 8.82 -3.11
CA ILE A 254 -8.09 9.01 -4.05
C ILE A 254 -7.00 7.96 -3.81
N VAL A 255 -6.60 7.75 -2.55
CA VAL A 255 -5.58 6.74 -2.19
C VAL A 255 -6.05 5.34 -2.55
N LEU A 256 -7.29 4.98 -2.21
CA LEU A 256 -7.87 3.68 -2.56
C LEU A 256 -7.95 3.47 -4.07
N HIS A 257 -8.28 4.51 -4.84
CA HIS A 257 -8.29 4.43 -6.30
C HIS A 257 -6.88 4.16 -6.87
N ARG A 258 -5.86 4.85 -6.36
CA ARG A 258 -4.46 4.61 -6.74
C ARG A 258 -3.98 3.20 -6.43
N ILE A 259 -4.35 2.67 -5.24
CA ILE A 259 -4.00 1.30 -4.86
C ILE A 259 -4.64 0.30 -5.83
N ARG A 260 -5.92 0.48 -6.17
CA ARG A 260 -6.60 -0.37 -7.15
C ARG A 260 -5.92 -0.32 -8.52
N GLN A 261 -5.62 0.87 -9.02
CA GLN A 261 -4.91 1.03 -10.29
C GLN A 261 -3.55 0.32 -10.29
N ALA A 262 -2.74 0.49 -9.24
CA ALA A 262 -1.46 -0.17 -9.11
C ALA A 262 -1.60 -1.70 -9.05
N SER A 263 -2.63 -2.21 -8.36
CA SER A 263 -2.95 -3.65 -8.33
C SER A 263 -3.36 -4.18 -9.70
N ASP A 264 -4.20 -3.44 -10.42
CA ASP A 264 -4.66 -3.82 -11.76
C ASP A 264 -3.50 -3.81 -12.77
N GLU A 265 -2.62 -2.80 -12.72
CA GLU A 265 -1.41 -2.74 -13.55
C GLU A 265 -0.46 -3.91 -13.28
N GLN A 266 -0.27 -4.27 -12.01
CA GLN A 266 0.56 -5.42 -11.63
C GLN A 266 -0.04 -6.74 -12.14
N ALA A 267 -1.36 -6.93 -11.97
CA ALA A 267 -2.06 -8.11 -12.47
C ALA A 267 -1.99 -8.21 -14.00
N GLN A 268 -2.12 -7.07 -14.71
CA GLN A 268 -1.96 -7.02 -16.16
C GLN A 268 -0.52 -7.38 -16.57
N LEU A 269 0.49 -6.83 -15.88
CA LEU A 269 1.89 -7.12 -16.16
C LEU A 269 2.21 -8.61 -15.96
N GLU A 270 1.68 -9.21 -14.90
CA GLU A 270 1.82 -10.64 -14.62
C GLU A 270 1.13 -11.47 -15.71
N ASN A 271 -0.06 -11.05 -16.13
CA ASN A 271 -0.78 -11.71 -17.22
C ASN A 271 -0.02 -11.60 -18.56
N TYR A 272 0.55 -10.43 -18.88
CA TYR A 272 1.42 -10.26 -20.05
C TYR A 272 2.68 -11.13 -19.98
N LYS A 273 3.31 -11.25 -18.81
CA LYS A 273 4.45 -12.17 -18.62
C LYS A 273 4.05 -13.61 -18.84
N ASN A 274 2.91 -14.04 -18.29
CA ASN A 274 2.41 -15.39 -18.48
C ASN A 274 2.12 -15.66 -19.96
N LEU A 275 1.46 -14.77 -20.67
CA LEU A 275 1.21 -14.89 -22.12
C LEU A 275 2.50 -14.90 -22.94
N ALA A 276 3.53 -14.16 -22.51
CA ALA A 276 4.80 -14.08 -23.23
C ALA A 276 5.72 -15.29 -22.97
N TYR A 277 5.65 -15.93 -21.80
CA TYR A 277 6.62 -16.92 -21.35
C TYR A 277 6.05 -18.29 -21.03
N VAL A 278 4.74 -18.47 -20.94
CA VAL A 278 4.11 -19.76 -20.63
C VAL A 278 3.44 -20.35 -21.87
N ASP A 279 3.57 -21.64 -22.07
CA ASP A 279 2.83 -22.38 -23.10
C ASP A 279 1.39 -22.60 -22.63
N SER A 280 0.42 -22.14 -23.44
CA SER A 280 -1.00 -22.11 -23.04
C SER A 280 -1.64 -23.49 -22.90
N LEU A 281 -1.09 -24.52 -23.56
CA LEU A 281 -1.60 -25.89 -23.49
C LEU A 281 -1.04 -26.63 -22.27
N THR A 282 0.27 -26.59 -22.08
CA THR A 282 0.98 -27.43 -21.11
C THR A 282 1.22 -26.74 -19.77
N GLY A 283 1.16 -25.40 -19.72
CA GLY A 283 1.48 -24.61 -18.55
C GLY A 283 2.97 -24.67 -18.13
N LEU A 284 3.83 -25.21 -18.97
CA LEU A 284 5.29 -25.07 -18.86
C LEU A 284 5.73 -23.74 -19.47
N PHE A 285 7.01 -23.39 -19.33
CA PHE A 285 7.56 -22.28 -20.08
C PHE A 285 7.52 -22.56 -21.58
N ASN A 286 7.39 -21.51 -22.39
CA ASN A 286 7.41 -21.61 -23.84
C ASN A 286 8.83 -21.40 -24.40
N TYR A 287 8.96 -21.54 -25.73
CA TYR A 287 10.23 -21.32 -26.42
C TYR A 287 10.87 -19.94 -26.14
N THR A 288 10.06 -18.90 -25.96
CA THR A 288 10.56 -17.54 -25.67
C THR A 288 11.23 -17.48 -24.30
N ALA A 289 10.64 -18.10 -23.28
CA ALA A 289 11.24 -18.23 -21.96
C ALA A 289 12.52 -19.06 -22.02
N PHE A 290 12.48 -20.20 -22.67
CA PHE A 290 13.66 -21.05 -22.88
C PHE A 290 14.82 -20.27 -23.52
N LYS A 291 14.56 -19.51 -24.57
CA LYS A 291 15.56 -18.69 -25.24
C LYS A 291 16.12 -17.59 -24.32
N TYR A 292 15.29 -16.99 -23.51
CA TYR A 292 15.71 -16.01 -22.52
C TYR A 292 16.62 -16.63 -21.45
N MET A 293 16.26 -17.77 -20.89
CA MET A 293 17.07 -18.48 -19.90
C MET A 293 18.42 -18.93 -20.51
N LYS A 294 18.39 -19.45 -21.73
CA LYS A 294 19.59 -19.81 -22.49
C LYS A 294 20.55 -18.63 -22.71
N SER A 295 20.04 -17.41 -22.90
CA SER A 295 20.86 -16.20 -23.11
C SER A 295 21.63 -15.77 -21.85
N ARG A 296 21.23 -16.23 -20.67
CA ARG A 296 21.91 -15.98 -19.37
C ARG A 296 23.00 -16.99 -19.04
N TRP A 297 23.22 -17.95 -19.93
CA TRP A 297 24.21 -19.01 -19.78
C TRP A 297 25.63 -18.58 -19.40
N PRO A 298 26.21 -17.49 -19.98
CA PRO A 298 27.59 -17.11 -19.71
C PRO A 298 27.90 -16.83 -18.23
N GLU A 299 26.89 -16.66 -17.41
CA GLU A 299 27.03 -16.31 -15.99
C GLU A 299 27.25 -17.53 -15.07
N ARG A 300 27.11 -18.78 -15.58
CA ARG A 300 27.20 -20.03 -14.79
C ARG A 300 28.01 -21.11 -15.49
N THR A 301 28.57 -22.03 -14.70
CA THR A 301 29.45 -23.12 -15.16
C THR A 301 28.95 -24.52 -14.80
N ASP A 302 27.77 -24.65 -14.24
CA ASP A 302 27.21 -25.88 -13.68
C ASP A 302 25.84 -26.26 -14.27
N TRP A 303 25.71 -26.14 -15.59
CA TRP A 303 24.44 -26.40 -16.27
C TRP A 303 24.33 -27.81 -16.81
N THR A 304 23.11 -28.32 -16.78
CA THR A 304 22.67 -29.52 -17.49
C THR A 304 21.49 -29.18 -18.39
N TYR A 305 21.57 -29.57 -19.66
CA TYR A 305 20.45 -29.58 -20.56
C TYR A 305 19.87 -30.99 -20.67
N ILE A 306 18.54 -31.08 -20.60
CA ILE A 306 17.79 -32.29 -20.91
C ILE A 306 16.83 -31.92 -22.03
N VAL A 307 16.95 -32.62 -23.19
CA VAL A 307 16.09 -32.46 -24.36
C VAL A 307 15.19 -33.68 -24.46
N MET A 308 13.93 -33.46 -24.72
CA MET A 308 12.93 -34.54 -24.76
C MET A 308 12.01 -34.35 -25.94
N ASP A 309 11.54 -35.48 -26.50
CA ASP A 309 10.62 -35.52 -27.63
C ASP A 309 9.55 -36.59 -27.37
N ILE A 310 8.28 -36.24 -27.57
CA ILE A 310 7.18 -37.19 -27.39
C ILE A 310 7.06 -38.07 -28.64
N ASN A 311 7.16 -39.37 -28.40
CA ASN A 311 7.03 -40.34 -29.48
C ASN A 311 5.53 -40.51 -29.87
N TRP A 312 5.30 -40.76 -31.14
CA TRP A 312 4.00 -41.11 -31.74
C TRP A 312 2.87 -40.08 -31.56
N LEU A 313 3.15 -38.84 -31.20
CA LEU A 313 2.12 -37.80 -31.09
C LEU A 313 1.26 -37.67 -32.34
N LYS A 314 1.88 -37.73 -33.54
CA LYS A 314 1.16 -37.70 -34.81
C LYS A 314 0.20 -38.91 -34.96
N GLN A 315 0.62 -40.11 -34.56
CA GLN A 315 -0.22 -41.32 -34.63
C GLN A 315 -1.39 -41.22 -33.68
N THR A 316 -1.15 -40.72 -32.49
CA THR A 316 -2.22 -40.46 -31.50
C THR A 316 -3.22 -39.45 -32.07
N ASN A 317 -2.76 -38.35 -32.67
CA ASN A 317 -3.63 -37.37 -33.32
C ASN A 317 -4.46 -37.99 -34.46
N ASP A 318 -3.80 -38.80 -35.31
CA ASP A 318 -4.44 -39.39 -36.50
C ASP A 318 -5.47 -40.48 -36.08
N GLN A 319 -5.22 -41.21 -35.01
CA GLN A 319 -6.08 -42.32 -34.54
C GLN A 319 -7.18 -41.86 -33.58
N TYR A 320 -6.88 -40.96 -32.65
CA TYR A 320 -7.79 -40.57 -31.54
C TYR A 320 -8.22 -39.08 -31.59
N GLY A 321 -7.71 -38.34 -32.57
CA GLY A 321 -8.00 -36.93 -32.77
C GLY A 321 -7.08 -35.97 -31.98
N HIS A 322 -7.07 -34.70 -32.36
CA HIS A 322 -6.19 -33.69 -31.79
C HIS A 322 -6.37 -33.50 -30.29
N ARG A 323 -7.57 -33.75 -29.75
CA ARG A 323 -7.81 -33.67 -28.31
C ARG A 323 -7.00 -34.68 -27.51
N ALA A 324 -6.87 -35.91 -28.04
CA ALA A 324 -6.04 -36.95 -27.43
C ALA A 324 -4.55 -36.57 -27.46
N GLY A 325 -4.09 -35.95 -28.54
CA GLY A 325 -2.73 -35.43 -28.61
C GLY A 325 -2.48 -34.28 -27.66
N ASP A 326 -3.46 -33.39 -27.48
CA ASP A 326 -3.36 -32.32 -26.46
C ASP A 326 -3.31 -32.88 -25.02
N GLU A 327 -4.11 -33.92 -24.73
CA GLU A 327 -4.08 -34.64 -23.46
C GLU A 327 -2.73 -35.34 -23.24
N LEU A 328 -2.17 -35.97 -24.28
CA LEU A 328 -0.83 -36.58 -24.27
C LEU A 328 0.26 -35.52 -23.95
N LEU A 329 0.21 -34.37 -24.59
CA LEU A 329 1.13 -33.25 -24.37
C LEU A 329 1.02 -32.73 -22.93
N CYS A 330 -0.19 -32.56 -22.40
CA CYS A 330 -0.44 -32.12 -21.04
C CYS A 330 0.04 -33.15 -19.99
N CYS A 331 -0.11 -34.44 -20.32
CA CYS A 331 0.40 -35.51 -19.47
C CYS A 331 1.92 -35.52 -19.43
N ALA A 332 2.56 -35.49 -20.56
CA ALA A 332 4.02 -35.42 -20.66
C ALA A 332 4.57 -34.22 -19.86
N ALA A 333 3.97 -33.05 -20.05
CA ALA A 333 4.34 -31.85 -19.31
C ALA A 333 4.25 -32.02 -17.78
N ARG A 334 3.21 -32.71 -17.28
CA ARG A 334 3.07 -33.01 -15.85
C ARG A 334 4.16 -33.96 -15.36
N CYS A 335 4.41 -35.04 -16.10
CA CYS A 335 5.46 -36.00 -15.79
C CYS A 335 6.85 -35.34 -15.77
N ILE A 336 7.14 -34.46 -16.74
CA ILE A 336 8.36 -33.70 -16.82
C ILE A 336 8.50 -32.78 -15.60
N ARG A 337 7.49 -32.00 -15.28
CA ARG A 337 7.50 -31.09 -14.12
C ARG A 337 7.71 -31.82 -12.81
N GLU A 338 7.12 -32.97 -12.65
CA GLU A 338 7.23 -33.80 -11.43
C GLU A 338 8.62 -34.48 -11.34
N ALA A 339 9.11 -35.03 -12.43
CA ALA A 339 10.42 -35.68 -12.48
C ALA A 339 11.56 -34.69 -12.27
N PHE A 340 11.43 -33.49 -12.82
CA PHE A 340 12.43 -32.42 -12.76
C PHE A 340 12.01 -31.25 -11.84
N TYR A 341 11.32 -31.53 -10.74
CA TYR A 341 10.81 -30.50 -9.82
C TYR A 341 11.87 -29.58 -9.21
N ARG A 342 13.16 -29.97 -9.28
CA ARG A 342 14.30 -29.18 -8.83
C ARG A 342 14.96 -28.37 -9.96
N ALA A 343 14.50 -28.51 -11.19
CA ALA A 343 15.03 -27.78 -12.32
C ALA A 343 14.60 -26.30 -12.28
N GLU A 344 15.44 -25.43 -12.80
CA GLU A 344 15.13 -24.00 -12.88
C GLU A 344 14.12 -23.70 -13.99
N ASP A 345 14.10 -24.50 -15.06
CA ASP A 345 13.26 -24.28 -16.22
C ASP A 345 12.83 -25.61 -16.85
N CYS A 346 11.51 -25.81 -16.97
CA CYS A 346 10.91 -26.86 -17.77
C CYS A 346 10.10 -26.18 -18.88
N SER A 347 10.51 -26.35 -20.13
CA SER A 347 9.96 -25.62 -21.27
C SER A 347 9.44 -26.57 -22.33
N ARG A 348 8.36 -26.17 -23.02
CA ARG A 348 7.96 -26.72 -24.32
C ARG A 348 8.57 -25.85 -25.41
N ILE A 349 9.49 -26.42 -26.19
CA ILE A 349 10.28 -25.68 -27.17
C ILE A 349 9.81 -25.90 -28.64
N GLY A 350 8.97 -26.92 -28.87
CA GLY A 350 8.40 -27.26 -30.16
C GLY A 350 7.01 -27.88 -30.02
N GLY A 351 6.50 -28.48 -31.05
CA GLY A 351 5.21 -29.17 -31.08
C GLY A 351 5.16 -30.33 -30.09
N ASP A 352 6.13 -31.22 -30.17
CA ASP A 352 6.35 -32.43 -29.36
C ASP A 352 7.67 -32.38 -28.55
N GLU A 353 8.40 -31.25 -28.64
CA GLU A 353 9.73 -31.10 -28.07
C GLU A 353 9.67 -30.31 -26.75
N PHE A 354 10.38 -30.83 -25.73
CA PHE A 354 10.53 -30.23 -24.42
C PHE A 354 12.01 -30.12 -24.05
N ALA A 355 12.32 -29.14 -23.27
CA ALA A 355 13.67 -28.96 -22.70
C ALA A 355 13.59 -28.62 -21.24
N VAL A 356 14.59 -29.09 -20.49
CA VAL A 356 14.79 -28.74 -19.10
C VAL A 356 16.21 -28.19 -18.93
N ILE A 357 16.31 -27.06 -18.24
CA ILE A 357 17.56 -26.48 -17.81
C ILE A 357 17.67 -26.67 -16.30
N ALA A 358 18.74 -27.32 -15.84
CA ALA A 358 18.95 -27.58 -14.44
C ALA A 358 20.38 -27.21 -14.01
N ALA A 359 20.50 -26.63 -12.82
CA ALA A 359 21.77 -26.54 -12.13
C ALA A 359 22.08 -27.93 -11.55
N ALA A 360 22.58 -28.82 -12.36
CA ALA A 360 22.91 -30.17 -11.93
C ALA A 360 24.41 -30.39 -12.08
N THR A 361 24.99 -30.85 -11.02
CA THR A 361 26.40 -31.16 -10.93
C THR A 361 26.65 -32.65 -10.85
N ASP A 362 25.60 -33.45 -10.66
CA ASP A 362 25.65 -34.88 -10.41
C ASP A 362 24.86 -35.63 -11.49
N GLU A 363 25.55 -36.49 -12.24
CA GLU A 363 24.97 -37.32 -13.28
C GLU A 363 23.96 -38.34 -12.73
N ASP A 364 24.20 -38.85 -11.52
CA ASP A 364 23.29 -39.79 -10.89
C ASP A 364 21.94 -39.16 -10.55
N ALA A 365 21.96 -37.88 -10.16
CA ALA A 365 20.72 -37.12 -9.94
C ALA A 365 19.91 -36.93 -11.24
N VAL A 366 20.59 -36.68 -12.38
CA VAL A 366 19.94 -36.58 -13.70
C VAL A 366 19.36 -37.93 -14.12
N LYS A 367 20.12 -39.00 -13.95
CA LYS A 367 19.64 -40.38 -14.26
C LYS A 367 18.45 -40.77 -13.40
N ALA A 368 18.46 -40.44 -12.10
CA ALA A 368 17.35 -40.69 -11.20
C ALA A 368 16.07 -39.89 -11.60
N ALA A 369 16.23 -38.65 -12.08
CA ALA A 369 15.11 -37.87 -12.59
C ALA A 369 14.54 -38.45 -13.90
N VAL A 370 15.40 -38.90 -14.81
CA VAL A 370 14.98 -39.57 -16.06
C VAL A 370 14.25 -40.88 -15.73
N GLU A 371 14.72 -41.67 -14.77
CA GLU A 371 14.05 -42.90 -14.35
C GLU A 371 12.69 -42.62 -13.70
N THR A 372 12.61 -41.53 -12.90
CA THR A 372 11.35 -41.04 -12.35
C THR A 372 10.36 -40.68 -13.46
N LEU A 373 10.85 -39.97 -14.50
CA LEU A 373 10.03 -39.63 -15.67
C LEU A 373 9.47 -40.89 -16.36
N ARG A 374 10.31 -41.90 -16.60
CA ARG A 374 9.88 -43.16 -17.19
C ARG A 374 8.82 -43.86 -16.36
N ARG A 375 9.00 -43.91 -15.03
CA ARG A 375 8.02 -44.50 -14.12
C ARG A 375 6.70 -43.74 -14.16
N LEU A 376 6.70 -42.42 -14.14
CA LEU A 376 5.48 -41.61 -14.24
C LEU A 376 4.74 -41.80 -15.57
N CYS A 377 5.46 -41.91 -16.67
CA CYS A 377 4.88 -42.25 -17.97
C CYS A 377 4.22 -43.64 -17.95
N ALA A 378 4.88 -44.66 -17.40
CA ALA A 378 4.33 -46.00 -17.30
C ALA A 378 3.10 -46.08 -16.37
N GLU A 379 3.06 -45.31 -15.32
CA GLU A 379 1.87 -45.17 -14.43
C GLU A 379 0.67 -44.56 -15.17
N TRP A 380 0.93 -43.70 -16.12
CA TRP A 380 -0.12 -43.13 -16.99
C TRP A 380 -0.61 -44.14 -18.01
N ASP A 381 0.29 -44.85 -18.70
CA ASP A 381 -0.05 -45.89 -19.67
C ASP A 381 -1.02 -46.95 -19.13
N ALA A 382 -0.95 -47.20 -17.84
CA ALA A 382 -1.88 -48.14 -17.18
C ALA A 382 -3.32 -47.63 -17.03
N LYS A 383 -3.58 -46.35 -17.32
CA LYS A 383 -4.87 -45.67 -17.12
C LYS A 383 -5.55 -45.22 -18.42
N GLU A 384 -4.80 -45.07 -19.51
CA GLU A 384 -5.28 -44.46 -20.76
C GLU A 384 -5.12 -45.42 -21.94
N GLU A 385 -5.87 -45.15 -23.01
CA GLU A 385 -5.84 -45.99 -24.23
C GLU A 385 -4.60 -45.77 -25.10
N TYR A 386 -3.83 -44.72 -24.89
CA TYR A 386 -2.64 -44.38 -25.67
C TYR A 386 -1.41 -44.17 -24.78
N PRO A 387 -0.27 -44.79 -25.15
CA PRO A 387 0.93 -44.76 -24.31
C PRO A 387 1.65 -43.41 -24.37
N VAL A 388 2.20 -42.98 -23.21
CA VAL A 388 3.08 -41.84 -23.10
C VAL A 388 4.53 -42.29 -23.21
N SER A 389 5.14 -42.10 -24.35
CA SER A 389 6.56 -42.42 -24.58
C SER A 389 7.35 -41.15 -24.88
N ILE A 390 8.41 -40.94 -24.12
CA ILE A 390 9.28 -39.77 -24.24
C ILE A 390 10.71 -40.22 -24.51
N ALA A 391 11.30 -39.80 -25.62
CA ALA A 391 12.72 -39.90 -25.85
C ALA A 391 13.46 -38.82 -25.07
N VAL A 392 14.56 -39.17 -24.43
CA VAL A 392 15.31 -38.27 -23.52
C VAL A 392 16.79 -38.32 -23.88
N GLY A 393 17.38 -37.15 -24.02
CA GLY A 393 18.84 -36.96 -24.08
C GLY A 393 19.26 -35.86 -23.10
N TYR A 394 20.43 -35.97 -22.54
CA TYR A 394 20.97 -34.93 -21.66
C TYR A 394 22.46 -34.74 -21.93
N ALA A 395 22.93 -33.53 -21.65
CA ALA A 395 24.34 -33.16 -21.66
C ALA A 395 24.64 -32.26 -20.45
N MET A 396 25.80 -32.50 -19.83
CA MET A 396 26.24 -31.80 -18.63
C MET A 396 27.51 -30.99 -18.93
N GLN A 397 27.57 -29.78 -18.45
CA GLN A 397 28.79 -28.97 -18.56
C GLN A 397 29.92 -29.55 -17.74
N ALA A 398 29.70 -29.91 -16.48
CA ALA A 398 30.61 -30.69 -15.61
C ALA A 398 32.10 -30.25 -15.71
N GLY A 399 32.34 -28.93 -15.63
CA GLY A 399 33.68 -28.35 -15.73
C GLY A 399 34.27 -28.23 -17.15
N ARG A 400 33.53 -28.64 -18.19
CA ARG A 400 33.90 -28.44 -19.60
C ARG A 400 33.62 -26.99 -20.04
N THR A 401 34.50 -26.44 -20.89
CA THR A 401 34.26 -25.12 -21.49
C THR A 401 33.45 -25.31 -22.76
N MET A 402 32.13 -25.21 -22.63
CA MET A 402 31.21 -25.34 -23.77
C MET A 402 30.23 -24.14 -23.77
N THR A 403 29.79 -23.75 -24.93
CA THR A 403 28.71 -22.77 -25.06
C THR A 403 27.35 -23.44 -24.82
N ALA A 404 26.35 -22.64 -24.52
CA ALA A 404 24.97 -23.12 -24.37
C ALA A 404 24.43 -23.85 -25.62
N ASP A 405 24.88 -23.40 -26.79
CA ASP A 405 24.48 -24.02 -28.07
C ASP A 405 25.14 -25.39 -28.28
N GLU A 406 26.43 -25.50 -27.98
CA GLU A 406 27.15 -26.77 -28.09
C GLU A 406 26.59 -27.83 -27.14
N LEU A 407 26.28 -27.42 -25.89
CA LEU A 407 25.71 -28.32 -24.89
C LEU A 407 24.28 -28.75 -25.27
N PHE A 408 23.47 -27.82 -25.80
CA PHE A 408 22.14 -28.16 -26.32
C PHE A 408 22.22 -29.15 -27.48
N MET A 409 23.14 -28.96 -28.44
CA MET A 409 23.33 -29.88 -29.56
C MET A 409 23.77 -31.28 -29.11
N GLU A 410 24.61 -31.38 -28.07
CA GLU A 410 25.02 -32.65 -27.47
C GLU A 410 23.81 -33.39 -26.84
N ALA A 411 22.98 -32.68 -26.09
CA ALA A 411 21.75 -33.22 -25.49
C ALA A 411 20.74 -33.68 -26.57
N ASP A 412 20.57 -32.87 -27.61
CA ASP A 412 19.67 -33.18 -28.73
C ASP A 412 20.14 -34.43 -29.51
N ALA A 413 21.44 -34.55 -29.80
CA ALA A 413 22.01 -35.74 -30.41
C ALA A 413 21.78 -37.00 -29.56
N ALA A 414 21.93 -36.91 -28.25
CA ALA A 414 21.66 -38.00 -27.33
C ALA A 414 20.17 -38.38 -27.32
N MET A 415 19.28 -37.41 -27.34
CA MET A 415 17.82 -37.63 -27.45
C MET A 415 17.45 -38.34 -28.76
N TYR A 416 18.04 -37.92 -29.90
CA TYR A 416 17.78 -38.55 -31.17
C TYR A 416 18.25 -40.02 -31.23
N GLN A 417 19.39 -40.35 -30.59
CA GLN A 417 19.85 -41.73 -30.43
C GLN A 417 18.86 -42.56 -29.61
N ASN A 418 18.40 -42.05 -28.48
CA ASN A 418 17.42 -42.70 -27.65
C ASN A 418 16.08 -42.91 -28.37
N LYS A 419 15.63 -41.91 -29.16
CA LYS A 419 14.44 -42.02 -30.00
C LYS A 419 14.56 -43.16 -31.02
N ALA A 420 15.75 -43.35 -31.62
CA ALA A 420 15.99 -44.43 -32.57
C ALA A 420 15.99 -45.82 -31.92
N GLU A 421 16.52 -45.92 -30.68
CA GLU A 421 16.50 -47.16 -29.90
C GLU A 421 15.07 -47.57 -29.50
N ILE A 422 14.25 -46.62 -29.03
CA ILE A 422 12.85 -46.86 -28.71
C ILE A 422 12.06 -47.34 -29.92
N LYS A 423 12.26 -46.73 -31.10
CA LYS A 423 11.61 -47.16 -32.36
C LYS A 423 12.02 -48.57 -32.79
N LYS A 424 13.30 -48.94 -32.62
CA LYS A 424 13.78 -50.31 -32.94
C LYS A 424 13.18 -51.36 -31.98
N ALA A 425 13.09 -51.04 -30.69
CA ALA A 425 12.52 -51.96 -29.72
C ALA A 425 11.03 -52.25 -29.99
N VAL A 426 10.24 -51.25 -30.35
CA VAL A 426 8.82 -51.40 -30.68
C VAL A 426 8.63 -52.08 -32.06
N GLY A 427 9.44 -51.72 -33.07
CA GLY A 427 9.38 -52.35 -34.40
C GLY A 427 9.88 -53.82 -34.43
N GLY A 428 10.66 -54.26 -33.45
CA GLY A 428 11.08 -55.65 -33.27
C GLY A 428 10.03 -56.57 -32.66
N ILE A 429 9.02 -56.01 -32.01
CA ILE A 429 7.89 -56.75 -31.39
C ILE A 429 6.75 -57.03 -32.39
N SER A 430 6.75 -56.33 -33.53
CA SER A 430 5.73 -56.47 -34.59
C SER A 430 6.15 -57.44 -35.75
N ARG A 431 7.09 -58.36 -35.51
CA ARG A 431 7.43 -59.40 -36.46
C ARG A 431 7.17 -60.79 -35.90
#